data_84c6dd44e8cb3a4e597ace07ee883e0b
#
_entry.id   84c6dd44e8cb3a4e597ace07ee883e0b
#
_cell.length_a   1.000
_cell.length_b   1.000
_cell.length_c   1.000
_cell.angle_alpha   90.00
_cell.angle_beta   90.00
_cell.angle_gamma   90.00
#
_symmetry.space_group_name_H-M   'P 1'
#
loop_
_entity.id
_entity.type
_entity.pdbx_description
1 polymer ?
#
loop_
_entity_poly.entity_id
_entity_poly.type
_entity_poly.pdbx_seq_one_letter_code
_entity_poly.pdbx_strand_id
1 'polypeptide(L)'
;MMQHRWAGLFVAPAMVLGACALNDATDRPFQSWLSQEETRCGNSYGVLPLNTPEQRAQFESMSYQTYYGELPREVYADQLRILYPNHGLTVDCLATAVPRL
;
A
#
# COMPACT_ATOMS: atom_id res chain seq x y z
N MET A 1 39.47 -10.96 6.93
CA MET A 1 39.16 -10.08 8.02
C MET A 1 38.16 -9.02 7.67
N MET A 2 38.48 -8.20 6.71
CA MET A 2 37.61 -7.13 6.30
C MET A 2 36.30 -7.64 5.74
N GLN A 3 36.34 -8.76 5.06
CA GLN A 3 35.18 -9.34 4.43
C GLN A 3 34.05 -9.63 5.39
N HIS A 4 34.37 -9.94 6.62
CA HIS A 4 33.35 -10.29 7.60
C HIS A 4 32.41 -9.11 7.88
N ARG A 5 32.99 -7.93 7.97
CA ARG A 5 32.19 -6.73 8.21
C ARG A 5 31.31 -6.38 7.01
N TRP A 6 31.81 -6.64 5.84
CA TRP A 6 31.05 -6.37 4.64
C TRP A 6 29.76 -7.16 4.61
N ALA A 7 29.86 -8.45 4.95
CA ALA A 7 28.69 -9.31 4.98
C ALA A 7 27.64 -8.76 5.95
N GLY A 8 28.08 -8.32 7.12
CA GLY A 8 27.15 -7.76 8.10
C GLY A 8 26.44 -6.52 7.60
N LEU A 9 27.17 -5.66 6.89
CA LEU A 9 26.59 -4.43 6.38
C LEU A 9 25.52 -4.70 5.32
N PHE A 10 25.72 -5.70 4.47
CA PHE A 10 24.76 -6.03 3.45
C PHE A 10 23.48 -6.61 4.03
N VAL A 11 23.59 -7.37 5.08
CA VAL A 11 22.43 -8.02 5.70
C VAL A 11 21.50 -7.02 6.37
N ALA A 12 22.07 -6.03 7.06
CA ALA A 12 21.27 -5.08 7.83
C ALA A 12 20.23 -4.33 7.00
N PRO A 13 20.57 -3.73 5.84
CA PRO A 13 19.56 -3.05 5.03
C PRO A 13 18.44 -3.97 4.55
N ALA A 14 18.78 -5.20 4.20
CA ALA A 14 17.77 -6.15 3.76
C ALA A 14 16.79 -6.47 4.88
N MET A 15 17.28 -6.60 6.09
CA MET A 15 16.41 -6.89 7.23
C MET A 15 15.45 -5.74 7.53
N VAL A 16 15.90 -4.50 7.39
CA VAL A 16 15.04 -3.34 7.59
C VAL A 16 13.90 -3.33 6.59
N LEU A 17 14.19 -3.58 5.32
CA LEU A 17 13.16 -3.64 4.29
C LEU A 17 12.15 -4.75 4.56
N GLY A 18 12.64 -5.90 5.00
CA GLY A 18 11.77 -7.01 5.33
C GLY A 18 10.85 -6.68 6.50
N ALA A 19 11.36 -5.95 7.50
CA ALA A 19 10.55 -5.57 8.65
C ALA A 19 9.39 -4.65 8.25
N CYS A 20 9.63 -3.70 7.34
CA CYS A 20 8.58 -2.81 6.86
C CYS A 20 7.48 -3.58 6.14
N ALA A 21 7.86 -4.52 5.28
CA ALA A 21 6.88 -5.34 4.57
C ALA A 21 6.07 -6.20 5.53
N LEU A 22 6.71 -6.75 6.56
CA LEU A 22 6.02 -7.55 7.56
C LEU A 22 5.02 -6.72 8.36
N ASN A 23 5.34 -5.45 8.66
CA ASN A 23 4.42 -4.59 9.39
C ASN A 23 3.12 -4.40 8.62
N ASP A 24 3.21 -4.11 7.31
CA ASP A 24 2.02 -3.95 6.47
C ASP A 24 1.19 -5.23 6.48
N ALA A 25 1.84 -6.38 6.31
CA ALA A 25 1.16 -7.66 6.18
C ALA A 25 0.51 -8.12 7.48
N THR A 26 1.07 -7.72 8.64
CA THR A 26 0.59 -8.17 9.94
C THR A 26 -0.31 -7.15 10.65
N ASP A 27 -0.51 -5.98 10.08
CA ASP A 27 -1.35 -4.96 10.67
C ASP A 27 -2.83 -5.30 10.42
N ARG A 28 -3.47 -5.90 11.38
CA ARG A 28 -4.84 -6.39 11.24
C ARG A 28 -5.86 -5.29 11.02
N PRO A 29 -5.85 -4.17 11.77
CA PRO A 29 -6.80 -3.10 11.51
C PRO A 29 -6.71 -2.56 10.08
N PHE A 30 -5.50 -2.35 9.59
CA PHE A 30 -5.29 -1.88 8.23
C PHE A 30 -5.75 -2.92 7.21
N GLN A 31 -5.36 -4.17 7.38
CA GLN A 31 -5.71 -5.22 6.43
C GLN A 31 -7.22 -5.45 6.38
N SER A 32 -7.88 -5.40 7.52
CA SER A 32 -9.33 -5.53 7.58
C SER A 32 -10.01 -4.38 6.84
N TRP A 33 -9.58 -3.14 7.10
CA TRP A 33 -10.11 -1.98 6.40
C TRP A 33 -9.89 -2.09 4.89
N LEU A 34 -8.67 -2.40 4.48
CA LEU A 34 -8.33 -2.46 3.05
C LEU A 34 -9.17 -3.53 2.34
N SER A 35 -9.28 -4.71 2.92
CA SER A 35 -10.06 -5.80 2.34
C SER A 35 -11.52 -5.42 2.17
N GLN A 36 -12.11 -4.80 3.18
CA GLN A 36 -13.50 -4.36 3.13
C GLN A 36 -13.71 -3.30 2.05
N GLU A 37 -12.84 -2.31 1.98
CA GLU A 37 -13.01 -1.21 1.05
C GLU A 37 -12.69 -1.63 -0.39
N GLU A 38 -11.71 -2.50 -0.59
CA GLU A 38 -11.47 -3.03 -1.92
C GLU A 38 -12.69 -3.80 -2.44
N THR A 39 -13.31 -4.59 -1.58
CA THR A 39 -14.50 -5.35 -1.96
C THR A 39 -15.66 -4.42 -2.24
N ARG A 40 -15.91 -3.48 -1.35
CA ARG A 40 -17.03 -2.56 -1.49
C ARG A 40 -16.89 -1.66 -2.72
N CYS A 41 -15.72 -1.04 -2.88
CA CYS A 41 -15.46 -0.16 -4.01
C CYS A 41 -15.39 -0.93 -5.32
N GLY A 42 -14.79 -2.12 -5.29
CA GLY A 42 -14.70 -2.98 -6.46
C GLY A 42 -16.06 -3.44 -6.95
N ASN A 43 -16.95 -3.81 -6.03
CA ASN A 43 -18.30 -4.22 -6.40
C ASN A 43 -19.12 -3.07 -6.99
N SER A 44 -18.92 -1.87 -6.50
CA SER A 44 -19.70 -0.71 -6.94
C SER A 44 -19.17 -0.10 -8.24
N TYR A 45 -17.85 -0.06 -8.42
CA TYR A 45 -17.23 0.72 -9.49
C TYR A 45 -16.20 -0.05 -10.33
N GLY A 46 -15.92 -1.29 -9.96
CA GLY A 46 -14.93 -2.10 -10.64
C GLY A 46 -13.64 -2.27 -9.84
N VAL A 47 -13.01 -3.41 -10.02
CA VAL A 47 -11.79 -3.79 -9.29
C VAL A 47 -10.58 -3.16 -9.96
N LEU A 48 -9.62 -2.66 -9.18
CA LEU A 48 -8.36 -2.17 -9.73
C LEU A 48 -7.57 -3.34 -10.33
N PRO A 49 -6.90 -3.11 -11.47
CA PRO A 49 -6.13 -4.19 -12.13
C PRO A 49 -4.77 -4.39 -11.47
N LEU A 50 -4.75 -4.94 -10.28
CA LEU A 50 -3.53 -5.25 -9.53
C LEU A 50 -3.03 -6.62 -9.97
N ASN A 51 -2.43 -6.68 -11.17
CA ASN A 51 -2.15 -7.92 -11.85
C ASN A 51 -0.79 -8.52 -11.53
N THR A 52 0.11 -7.75 -10.92
CA THR A 52 1.44 -8.23 -10.56
C THR A 52 1.67 -8.07 -9.07
N PRO A 53 2.58 -8.87 -8.48
CA PRO A 53 2.94 -8.69 -7.07
C PRO A 53 3.47 -7.28 -6.77
N GLU A 54 4.19 -6.68 -7.72
CA GLU A 54 4.71 -5.32 -7.56
C GLU A 54 3.59 -4.29 -7.49
N GLN A 55 2.60 -4.41 -8.36
CA GLN A 55 1.44 -3.51 -8.34
C GLN A 55 0.68 -3.65 -7.02
N ARG A 56 0.48 -4.88 -6.57
CA ARG A 56 -0.20 -5.15 -5.30
C ARG A 56 0.58 -4.55 -4.15
N ALA A 57 1.89 -4.75 -4.11
CA ALA A 57 2.73 -4.24 -3.03
C ALA A 57 2.73 -2.71 -3.01
N GLN A 58 2.80 -2.08 -4.17
CA GLN A 58 2.77 -0.62 -4.27
C GLN A 58 1.44 -0.06 -3.76
N PHE A 59 0.35 -0.66 -4.19
CA PHE A 59 -0.99 -0.25 -3.76
C PHE A 59 -1.15 -0.39 -2.25
N GLU A 60 -0.72 -1.51 -1.69
CA GLU A 60 -0.83 -1.74 -0.25
C GLU A 60 0.03 -0.77 0.54
N SER A 61 1.24 -0.50 0.07
CA SER A 61 2.14 0.44 0.74
C SER A 61 1.55 1.85 0.76
N MET A 62 1.05 2.33 -0.37
CA MET A 62 0.42 3.65 -0.45
C MET A 62 -0.82 3.72 0.43
N SER A 63 -1.62 2.67 0.42
CA SER A 63 -2.84 2.58 1.23
C SER A 63 -2.51 2.59 2.72
N TYR A 64 -1.47 1.89 3.12
CA TYR A 64 -1.00 1.84 4.50
C TYR A 64 -0.58 3.23 4.99
N GLN A 65 0.23 3.92 4.19
CA GLN A 65 0.69 5.27 4.53
C GLN A 65 -0.49 6.23 4.66
N THR A 66 -1.47 6.11 3.77
CA THR A 66 -2.64 6.97 3.78
C THR A 66 -3.54 6.67 4.98
N TYR A 67 -3.70 5.39 5.28
CA TYR A 67 -4.52 4.95 6.42
C TYR A 67 -4.01 5.55 7.73
N TYR A 68 -2.70 5.64 7.91
CA TYR A 68 -2.09 6.19 9.11
C TYR A 68 -1.73 7.68 9.02
N GLY A 69 -2.18 8.36 7.97
CA GLY A 69 -2.02 9.80 7.86
C GLY A 69 -0.65 10.27 7.39
N GLU A 70 0.22 9.35 6.96
CA GLU A 70 1.55 9.70 6.47
C GLU A 70 1.51 10.22 5.03
N LEU A 71 0.53 9.75 4.25
CA LEU A 71 0.32 10.20 2.89
C LEU A 71 -1.03 10.90 2.83
N PRO A 72 -1.09 12.17 2.38
CA PRO A 72 -2.38 12.85 2.28
C PRO A 72 -3.34 12.14 1.32
N ARG A 73 -4.62 12.16 1.68
CA ARG A 73 -5.65 11.48 0.90
C ARG A 73 -5.67 11.96 -0.56
N GLU A 74 -5.51 13.25 -0.77
CA GLU A 74 -5.54 13.83 -2.11
C GLU A 74 -4.37 13.34 -2.95
N VAL A 75 -3.18 13.20 -2.34
CA VAL A 75 -2.00 12.68 -3.02
C VAL A 75 -2.20 11.21 -3.37
N TYR A 76 -2.74 10.44 -2.44
CA TYR A 76 -3.07 9.02 -2.66
C TYR A 76 -4.01 8.87 -3.86
N ALA A 77 -5.08 9.65 -3.88
CA ALA A 77 -6.04 9.61 -4.98
C ALA A 77 -5.39 9.98 -6.32
N ASP A 78 -4.58 11.05 -6.33
CA ASP A 78 -3.93 11.51 -7.55
C ASP A 78 -2.94 10.46 -8.08
N GLN A 79 -2.16 9.87 -7.22
CA GLN A 79 -1.20 8.84 -7.62
C GLN A 79 -1.91 7.61 -8.17
N LEU A 80 -2.99 7.18 -7.53
CA LEU A 80 -3.76 6.04 -8.02
C LEU A 80 -4.43 6.34 -9.36
N ARG A 81 -4.89 7.57 -9.59
CA ARG A 81 -5.46 7.94 -10.87
C ARG A 81 -4.43 7.89 -11.99
N ILE A 82 -3.19 8.26 -11.70
CA ILE A 82 -2.10 8.17 -12.68
C ILE A 82 -1.81 6.71 -13.02
N LEU A 83 -1.78 5.84 -12.02
CA LEU A 83 -1.48 4.42 -12.22
C LEU A 83 -2.66 3.67 -12.86
N TYR A 84 -3.88 4.07 -12.55
CA TYR A 84 -5.09 3.38 -13.00
C TYR A 84 -6.08 4.39 -13.60
N PRO A 85 -5.75 5.00 -14.74
CA PRO A 85 -6.53 6.13 -15.27
C PRO A 85 -7.97 5.81 -15.63
N ASN A 86 -8.29 4.55 -15.91
CA ASN A 86 -9.65 4.17 -16.28
C ASN A 86 -10.50 3.72 -15.10
N HIS A 87 -10.00 3.91 -13.86
CA HIS A 87 -10.65 3.43 -12.65
C HIS A 87 -10.88 4.55 -11.64
N GLY A 88 -11.15 5.76 -12.13
CA GLY A 88 -11.26 6.94 -11.28
C GLY A 88 -12.33 6.82 -10.20
N LEU A 89 -13.48 6.21 -10.51
CA LEU A 89 -14.55 6.06 -9.52
C LEU A 89 -14.14 5.10 -8.39
N THR A 90 -13.45 4.03 -8.72
CA THR A 90 -12.93 3.10 -7.73
C THR A 90 -11.90 3.81 -6.85
N VAL A 91 -11.00 4.58 -7.46
CA VAL A 91 -9.98 5.34 -6.73
C VAL A 91 -10.63 6.34 -5.77
N ASP A 92 -11.63 7.08 -6.24
CA ASP A 92 -12.33 8.05 -5.39
C ASP A 92 -13.03 7.36 -4.23
N CYS A 93 -13.62 6.21 -4.47
CA CYS A 93 -14.25 5.41 -3.43
C CYS A 93 -13.25 5.03 -2.34
N LEU A 94 -12.09 4.50 -2.74
CA LEU A 94 -11.05 4.10 -1.81
C LEU A 94 -10.51 5.29 -1.02
N ALA A 95 -10.21 6.39 -1.69
CA ALA A 95 -9.66 7.57 -1.04
C ALA A 95 -10.64 8.19 -0.03
N THR A 96 -11.92 8.23 -0.39
CA THR A 96 -12.96 8.76 0.49
C THR A 96 -13.16 7.89 1.73
N ALA A 97 -12.89 6.59 1.61
CA ALA A 97 -13.08 5.64 2.70
C ALA A 97 -11.96 5.68 3.74
N VAL A 98 -10.83 6.35 3.44
CA VAL A 98 -9.71 6.43 4.39
C VAL A 98 -10.17 7.08 5.68
N PRO A 99 -9.90 6.47 6.85
CA PRO A 99 -10.31 7.06 8.12
C PRO A 99 -9.63 8.40 8.36
N ARG A 100 -10.36 9.31 8.98
CA ARG A 100 -9.78 10.59 9.42
C ARG A 100 -9.26 10.40 10.84
N LEU A 101 -7.99 10.65 11.01
CA LEU A 101 -7.34 10.50 12.31
C LEU A 101 -7.29 11.83 13.05
#